data_9a142c01b60d5bdea899f749e4db7f6f
#
_entry.id   9a142c01b60d5bdea899f749e4db7f6f
#
_cell.length_a   1.000
_cell.length_b   1.000
_cell.length_c   1.000
_cell.angle_alpha   90.00
_cell.angle_beta   90.00
_cell.angle_gamma   90.00
#
_symmetry.space_group_name_H-M   'P 1'
#
loop_
_entity.id
_entity.type
_entity.pdbx_description
1 polymer ?
#
loop_
_entity_poly.entity_id
_entity_poly.type
_entity_poly.pdbx_seq_one_letter_code
_entity_poly.pdbx_strand_id
1 'polypeptide(L)'
;MARIDLHNFFKFYDEKNPNHVKAVQWLEDNLPVKFLEDNVDWAEIYRGKKTSAGSAPAAPAASAPVAGGDDVPMMGIKLIKEFEGCHLKAYPDPLTGGLPITIGWGSTRKKDGSPFKLGDTITQQEADDLLISQCKNQFLPALRKIPHWNEMSDGKRGALLSFAYNLGAGFYGGDNFNTITKRLKNKEWDQVPDALFLYRNPGSNVEAGLARRRKAEGESWKKG
;
A
#
# COMPACT_ATOMS: atom_id res chain seq x y z
N MET A 1 9.61 -1.64 -6.28
CA MET A 1 9.70 -1.13 -4.90
C MET A 1 9.96 -2.30 -3.99
N ALA A 2 11.02 -2.25 -3.19
CA ALA A 2 11.18 -3.21 -2.12
C ALA A 2 10.08 -2.92 -1.10
N ARG A 3 9.27 -3.91 -0.80
CA ARG A 3 8.28 -3.86 0.29
C ARG A 3 9.02 -3.80 1.60
N ILE A 4 8.52 -3.01 2.54
CA ILE A 4 8.84 -3.18 3.95
C ILE A 4 8.25 -4.54 4.35
N ASP A 5 9.08 -5.55 4.38
CA ASP A 5 8.74 -6.84 4.96
C ASP A 5 9.10 -6.76 6.45
N LEU A 6 8.18 -6.19 7.23
CA LEU A 6 8.34 -6.08 8.68
C LEU A 6 8.57 -7.45 9.32
N HIS A 7 7.99 -8.52 8.75
CA HIS A 7 8.21 -9.88 9.25
C HIS A 7 9.67 -10.31 9.11
N ASN A 8 10.27 -10.09 7.94
CA ASN A 8 11.69 -10.40 7.77
C ASN A 8 12.57 -9.50 8.62
N PHE A 9 12.23 -8.22 8.79
CA PHE A 9 12.97 -7.34 9.69
C PHE A 9 12.98 -7.89 11.11
N PHE A 10 11.82 -8.25 11.68
CA PHE A 10 11.74 -8.75 13.04
C PHE A 10 12.32 -10.16 13.21
N LYS A 11 12.30 -10.99 12.17
CA LYS A 11 12.98 -12.30 12.18
C LYS A 11 14.50 -12.18 12.37
N PHE A 12 15.10 -11.07 11.90
CA PHE A 12 16.54 -10.80 12.01
C PHE A 12 16.84 -9.67 13.00
N TYR A 13 15.83 -9.24 13.79
CA TYR A 13 16.04 -8.22 14.81
C TYR A 13 17.03 -8.69 15.88
N ASP A 14 18.04 -7.86 16.11
CA ASP A 14 19.02 -8.06 17.18
C ASP A 14 19.04 -6.80 18.06
N GLU A 15 18.58 -6.95 19.31
CA GLU A 15 18.55 -5.86 20.30
C GLU A 15 19.93 -5.29 20.63
N LYS A 16 21.01 -6.03 20.34
CA LYS A 16 22.39 -5.57 20.50
C LYS A 16 22.88 -4.73 19.33
N ASN A 17 22.16 -4.72 18.21
CA ASN A 17 22.47 -3.89 17.06
C ASN A 17 21.83 -2.52 17.23
N PRO A 18 22.59 -1.43 17.44
CA PRO A 18 22.03 -0.11 17.67
C PRO A 18 21.22 0.44 16.49
N ASN A 19 21.46 -0.04 15.28
CA ASN A 19 20.67 0.35 14.11
C ASN A 19 19.31 -0.34 14.11
N HIS A 20 19.22 -1.60 14.55
CA HIS A 20 17.95 -2.32 14.71
C HIS A 20 17.09 -1.68 15.80
N VAL A 21 17.71 -1.31 16.93
CA VAL A 21 17.01 -0.61 18.03
C VAL A 21 16.47 0.74 17.56
N LYS A 22 17.29 1.53 16.85
CA LYS A 22 16.85 2.81 16.28
C LYS A 22 15.71 2.66 15.26
N ALA A 23 15.77 1.63 14.43
CA ALA A 23 14.72 1.36 13.45
C ALA A 23 13.40 1.00 14.13
N VAL A 24 13.42 0.17 15.18
CA VAL A 24 12.23 -0.17 15.97
C VAL A 24 11.68 1.06 16.69
N GLN A 25 12.53 1.85 17.35
CA GLN A 25 12.10 3.08 17.99
C GLN A 25 11.46 4.04 16.99
N TRP A 26 12.04 4.16 15.80
CA TRP A 26 11.47 4.98 14.75
C TRP A 26 10.09 4.46 14.32
N LEU A 27 9.90 3.14 14.19
CA LEU A 27 8.60 2.53 13.85
C LEU A 27 7.55 2.87 14.93
N GLU A 28 7.91 2.76 16.23
CA GLU A 28 7.04 3.11 17.34
C GLU A 28 6.63 4.59 17.34
N ASP A 29 7.57 5.48 17.04
CA ASP A 29 7.35 6.92 17.08
C ASP A 29 6.55 7.46 15.86
N ASN A 30 6.54 6.72 14.74
CA ASN A 30 6.08 7.27 13.46
C ASN A 30 4.97 6.44 12.78
N LEU A 31 4.68 5.22 13.25
CA LEU A 31 3.59 4.42 12.70
C LEU A 31 2.35 4.49 13.59
N PRO A 32 1.14 4.51 13.00
CA PRO A 32 -0.08 4.40 13.79
C PRO A 32 -0.04 3.12 14.63
N VAL A 33 -0.38 3.21 15.92
CA VAL A 33 -0.42 2.07 16.85
C VAL A 33 -1.20 0.90 16.24
N LYS A 34 -2.34 1.19 15.60
CA LYS A 34 -3.15 0.18 14.94
C LYS A 34 -2.43 -0.54 13.79
N PHE A 35 -1.60 0.17 13.02
CA PHE A 35 -0.81 -0.45 11.97
C PHE A 35 0.23 -1.41 12.55
N LEU A 36 0.86 -1.01 13.64
CA LEU A 36 1.84 -1.83 14.34
C LEU A 36 1.18 -3.06 14.97
N GLU A 37 0.04 -2.90 15.64
CA GLU A 37 -0.74 -4.00 16.21
C GLU A 37 -1.20 -5.01 15.16
N ASP A 38 -1.54 -4.53 13.96
CA ASP A 38 -2.04 -5.35 12.86
C ASP A 38 -0.93 -6.07 12.07
N ASN A 39 0.32 -5.61 12.14
CA ASN A 39 1.40 -6.09 11.26
C ASN A 39 2.66 -6.57 12.02
N VAL A 40 2.70 -6.42 13.32
CA VAL A 40 3.84 -6.81 14.16
C VAL A 40 3.34 -7.64 15.33
N ASP A 41 3.91 -8.82 15.54
CA ASP A 41 3.69 -9.58 16.76
C ASP A 41 4.53 -9.00 17.91
N TRP A 42 4.00 -7.93 18.49
CA TRP A 42 4.63 -7.23 19.62
C TRP A 42 4.77 -8.09 20.87
N ALA A 43 3.99 -9.17 20.97
CA ALA A 43 4.08 -10.09 22.10
C ALA A 43 5.41 -10.86 22.11
N GLU A 44 6.00 -11.12 20.95
CA GLU A 44 7.34 -11.71 20.85
C GLU A 44 8.45 -10.70 21.09
N ILE A 45 8.27 -9.42 20.71
CA ILE A 45 9.32 -8.40 20.70
C ILE A 45 9.36 -7.62 22.02
N TYR A 46 8.19 -7.27 22.56
CA TYR A 46 8.09 -6.45 23.78
C TYR A 46 7.13 -7.04 24.81
N ARG A 47 7.58 -7.98 25.59
CA ARG A 47 6.83 -8.42 26.78
C ARG A 47 6.82 -7.31 27.83
N GLY A 48 5.87 -6.36 27.71
CA GLY A 48 5.58 -5.52 28.85
C GLY A 48 5.27 -4.03 28.71
N LYS A 49 4.86 -3.47 27.58
CA LYS A 49 4.40 -2.06 27.56
C LYS A 49 3.01 -1.89 26.93
N LYS A 50 2.03 -1.45 27.74
CA LYS A 50 0.72 -0.95 27.31
C LYS A 50 0.80 0.54 26.97
N THR A 51 0.22 0.99 25.86
CA THR A 51 -0.05 2.41 25.58
C THR A 51 -1.52 2.65 25.24
N SER A 52 -2.01 3.81 25.69
CA SER A 52 -3.39 4.25 25.65
C SER A 52 -3.78 4.93 24.32
N ALA A 53 -5.03 4.74 23.91
CA ALA A 53 -5.60 5.19 22.65
C ALA A 53 -5.90 6.70 22.58
N GLY A 54 -5.72 7.28 21.39
CA GLY A 54 -6.22 8.62 21.03
C GLY A 54 -7.09 8.54 19.76
N SER A 55 -8.22 9.24 19.77
CA SER A 55 -9.34 9.20 18.83
C SER A 55 -9.05 9.88 17.47
N ALA A 56 -9.61 9.33 16.39
CA ALA A 56 -9.53 9.85 15.03
C ALA A 56 -10.62 10.90 14.69
N PRO A 57 -10.35 11.87 13.81
CA PRO A 57 -11.37 12.79 13.31
C PRO A 57 -12.09 12.29 12.04
N ALA A 58 -13.34 12.73 11.87
CA ALA A 58 -14.31 12.31 10.88
C ALA A 58 -13.98 12.79 9.45
N ALA A 59 -14.42 12.00 8.46
CA ALA A 59 -14.24 12.21 7.02
C ALA A 59 -15.25 13.21 6.42
N PRO A 60 -14.88 13.99 5.38
CA PRO A 60 -15.83 14.78 4.59
C PRO A 60 -16.44 13.99 3.41
N ALA A 61 -17.63 14.43 3.01
CA ALA A 61 -18.56 13.78 2.10
C ALA A 61 -18.10 13.65 0.63
N ALA A 62 -18.65 12.63 -0.03
CA ALA A 62 -18.38 12.23 -1.40
C ALA A 62 -18.88 13.23 -2.46
N SER A 63 -18.11 13.42 -3.53
CA SER A 63 -18.51 14.04 -4.79
C SER A 63 -18.57 12.98 -5.92
N ALA A 64 -19.55 13.15 -6.82
CA ALA A 64 -19.95 12.22 -7.86
C ALA A 64 -18.93 11.99 -8.99
N PRO A 65 -19.08 10.93 -9.84
CA PRO A 65 -18.05 10.45 -10.75
C PRO A 65 -17.99 11.27 -12.05
N VAL A 66 -16.78 11.54 -12.51
CA VAL A 66 -16.51 12.08 -13.86
C VAL A 66 -15.83 10.98 -14.68
N ALA A 67 -16.43 10.63 -15.80
CA ALA A 67 -15.90 9.69 -16.77
C ALA A 67 -14.78 10.31 -17.61
N GLY A 68 -13.58 9.74 -17.51
CA GLY A 68 -12.45 10.08 -18.37
C GLY A 68 -11.38 8.99 -18.31
N GLY A 69 -11.10 8.36 -19.45
CA GLY A 69 -10.18 7.20 -19.56
C GLY A 69 -8.72 7.47 -19.19
N ASP A 70 -8.34 8.72 -18.91
CA ASP A 70 -6.98 9.15 -18.63
C ASP A 70 -6.72 9.50 -17.15
N ASP A 71 -7.74 9.56 -16.33
CA ASP A 71 -7.61 9.95 -14.94
C ASP A 71 -7.24 8.77 -14.03
N VAL A 72 -6.50 9.10 -12.96
CA VAL A 72 -6.17 8.13 -11.91
C VAL A 72 -7.47 7.71 -11.21
N PRO A 73 -7.78 6.40 -11.10
CA PRO A 73 -8.97 5.94 -10.39
C PRO A 73 -8.93 6.39 -8.92
N MET A 74 -9.81 7.33 -8.55
CA MET A 74 -9.79 7.93 -7.21
C MET A 74 -10.20 6.95 -6.13
N MET A 75 -11.01 5.94 -6.46
CA MET A 75 -11.28 4.83 -5.54
C MET A 75 -10.00 4.04 -5.20
N GLY A 76 -9.09 3.89 -6.15
CA GLY A 76 -7.78 3.27 -5.91
C GLY A 76 -6.88 4.10 -4.99
N ILE A 77 -6.88 5.43 -5.16
CA ILE A 77 -6.17 6.35 -4.26
C ILE A 77 -6.71 6.22 -2.84
N LYS A 78 -8.04 6.16 -2.67
CA LYS A 78 -8.68 5.96 -1.38
C LYS A 78 -8.24 4.64 -0.73
N LEU A 79 -8.29 3.54 -1.47
CA LEU A 79 -7.86 2.22 -0.97
C LEU A 79 -6.37 2.22 -0.59
N ILE A 80 -5.50 2.82 -1.41
CA ILE A 80 -4.08 2.92 -1.07
C ILE A 80 -3.89 3.66 0.25
N LYS A 81 -4.53 4.83 0.41
CA LYS A 81 -4.44 5.62 1.65
C LYS A 81 -4.97 4.90 2.88
N GLU A 82 -5.94 4.01 2.72
CA GLU A 82 -6.50 3.21 3.81
C GLU A 82 -5.51 2.16 4.35
N PHE A 83 -4.67 1.60 3.46
CA PHE A 83 -3.77 0.49 3.80
C PHE A 83 -2.28 0.87 3.88
N GLU A 84 -1.91 2.05 3.40
CA GLU A 84 -0.54 2.58 3.51
C GLU A 84 -0.51 3.68 4.57
N GLY A 85 0.50 3.69 5.41
CA GLY A 85 0.73 4.80 6.34
C GLY A 85 1.23 6.06 5.62
N CYS A 86 0.81 7.26 6.06
CA CYS A 86 1.33 8.52 5.55
C CYS A 86 2.38 9.10 6.49
N HIS A 87 3.59 9.28 5.99
CA HIS A 87 4.70 9.85 6.75
C HIS A 87 5.13 11.17 6.15
N LEU A 88 4.85 12.28 6.85
CA LEU A 88 5.19 13.63 6.38
C LEU A 88 6.66 14.01 6.61
N LYS A 89 7.41 13.18 7.34
CA LYS A 89 8.86 13.28 7.54
C LYS A 89 9.54 12.07 6.90
N ALA A 90 10.62 12.32 6.17
CA ALA A 90 11.38 11.29 5.48
C ALA A 90 12.02 10.30 6.46
N TYR A 91 11.96 9.02 6.13
CA TYR A 91 12.47 7.91 6.93
C TYR A 91 13.31 6.95 6.08
N PRO A 92 14.28 6.26 6.68
CA PRO A 92 15.09 5.27 5.99
C PRO A 92 14.28 4.00 5.73
N ASP A 93 14.70 3.21 4.74
CA ASP A 93 14.18 1.86 4.55
C ASP A 93 14.36 1.05 5.85
N PRO A 94 13.28 0.56 6.48
CA PRO A 94 13.37 -0.17 7.74
C PRO A 94 14.19 -1.47 7.66
N LEU A 95 14.32 -2.07 6.48
CA LEU A 95 15.09 -3.30 6.29
C LEU A 95 16.59 -3.06 6.27
N THR A 96 17.01 -1.96 5.63
CA THR A 96 18.42 -1.63 5.45
C THR A 96 18.93 -0.60 6.46
N GLY A 97 18.01 0.13 7.09
CA GLY A 97 18.32 1.30 7.91
C GLY A 97 18.89 2.48 7.10
N GLY A 98 18.78 2.42 5.76
CA GLY A 98 19.40 3.36 4.84
C GLY A 98 18.52 3.68 3.61
N LEU A 99 19.09 3.56 2.43
CA LEU A 99 18.40 3.81 1.17
C LEU A 99 17.47 2.65 0.79
N PRO A 100 16.33 2.94 0.11
CA PRO A 100 15.86 4.27 -0.28
C PRO A 100 15.20 5.03 0.87
N ILE A 101 15.42 6.35 0.92
CA ILE A 101 14.68 7.23 1.83
C ILE A 101 13.24 7.39 1.31
N THR A 102 12.28 7.20 2.18
CA THR A 102 10.85 7.15 1.86
C THR A 102 10.09 8.26 2.58
N ILE A 103 9.02 8.77 1.97
CA ILE A 103 8.16 9.82 2.53
C ILE A 103 6.73 9.70 1.98
N GLY A 104 5.77 10.35 2.62
CA GLY A 104 4.37 10.34 2.21
C GLY A 104 3.77 8.94 2.27
N TRP A 105 3.11 8.52 1.24
CA TRP A 105 2.46 7.23 1.07
C TRP A 105 3.39 6.13 0.51
N GLY A 106 4.69 6.26 0.74
CA GLY A 106 5.69 5.30 0.24
C GLY A 106 6.51 5.82 -0.95
N SER A 107 6.54 7.12 -1.18
CA SER A 107 7.32 7.73 -2.27
C SER A 107 8.80 7.79 -1.90
N THR A 108 9.67 7.38 -2.84
CA THR A 108 11.13 7.42 -2.69
C THR A 108 11.79 8.51 -3.53
N ARG A 109 11.00 9.22 -4.35
CA ARG A 109 11.49 10.27 -5.25
C ARG A 109 10.56 11.47 -5.23
N LYS A 110 11.16 12.66 -5.38
CA LYS A 110 10.49 13.94 -5.57
C LYS A 110 9.86 14.02 -6.97
N LYS A 111 9.06 15.05 -7.23
CA LYS A 111 8.42 15.27 -8.54
C LYS A 111 9.43 15.44 -9.69
N ASP A 112 10.61 15.97 -9.40
CA ASP A 112 11.72 16.14 -10.36
C ASP A 112 12.56 14.86 -10.56
N GLY A 113 12.21 13.76 -9.91
CA GLY A 113 12.91 12.49 -9.96
C GLY A 113 14.09 12.37 -9.01
N SER A 114 14.48 13.42 -8.30
CA SER A 114 15.56 13.37 -7.30
C SER A 114 15.14 12.53 -6.08
N PRO A 115 16.08 11.86 -5.39
CA PRO A 115 15.79 11.10 -4.18
C PRO A 115 15.48 12.02 -3.00
N PHE A 116 14.64 11.53 -2.08
CA PHE A 116 14.50 12.16 -0.77
C PHE A 116 15.73 11.92 0.10
N LYS A 117 15.93 12.81 1.07
CA LYS A 117 17.01 12.74 2.07
C LYS A 117 16.40 12.72 3.47
N LEU A 118 17.11 12.13 4.42
CA LEU A 118 16.73 12.22 5.83
C LEU A 118 16.65 13.69 6.26
N GLY A 119 15.57 14.03 6.96
CA GLY A 119 15.28 15.41 7.36
C GLY A 119 14.32 16.14 6.40
N ASP A 120 14.10 15.64 5.18
CA ASP A 120 13.07 16.19 4.29
C ASP A 120 11.69 16.04 4.95
N THR A 121 10.84 17.07 4.79
CA THR A 121 9.45 17.08 5.23
C THR A 121 8.56 17.53 4.09
N ILE A 122 7.34 17.06 4.07
CA ILE A 122 6.31 17.44 3.11
C ILE A 122 5.00 17.70 3.83
N THR A 123 4.13 18.46 3.20
CA THR A 123 2.73 18.62 3.64
C THR A 123 1.88 17.40 3.24
N GLN A 124 0.69 17.27 3.84
CA GLN A 124 -0.28 16.23 3.43
C GLN A 124 -0.66 16.36 1.96
N GLN A 125 -0.85 17.59 1.47
CA GLN A 125 -1.18 17.85 0.07
C GLN A 125 -0.05 17.40 -0.87
N GLU A 126 1.20 17.66 -0.52
CA GLU A 126 2.35 17.19 -1.30
C GLU A 126 2.47 15.67 -1.30
N ALA A 127 2.18 15.01 -0.16
CA ALA A 127 2.13 13.55 -0.09
C ALA A 127 1.05 12.98 -1.04
N ASP A 128 -0.13 13.58 -1.05
CA ASP A 128 -1.25 13.20 -1.90
C ASP A 128 -0.94 13.41 -3.39
N ASP A 129 -0.35 14.53 -3.73
CA ASP A 129 0.09 14.84 -5.10
C ASP A 129 1.17 13.86 -5.58
N LEU A 130 2.11 13.50 -4.71
CA LEU A 130 3.15 12.52 -5.02
C LEU A 130 2.53 11.14 -5.29
N LEU A 131 1.57 10.70 -4.46
CA LEU A 131 0.86 9.44 -4.66
C LEU A 131 0.13 9.43 -6.01
N ILE A 132 -0.64 10.46 -6.32
CA ILE A 132 -1.38 10.58 -7.58
C ILE A 132 -0.41 10.56 -8.76
N SER A 133 0.67 11.34 -8.71
CA SER A 133 1.70 11.39 -9.75
C SER A 133 2.37 10.03 -9.94
N GLN A 134 2.70 9.34 -8.85
CA GLN A 134 3.28 8.00 -8.88
C GLN A 134 2.32 7.00 -9.51
N CYS A 135 1.06 6.99 -9.11
CA CYS A 135 0.04 6.13 -9.69
C CYS A 135 -0.10 6.37 -11.20
N LYS A 136 -0.17 7.64 -11.61
CA LYS A 136 -0.29 8.03 -13.02
C LYS A 136 0.89 7.57 -13.87
N ASN A 137 2.11 7.75 -13.37
CA ASN A 137 3.32 7.58 -14.18
C ASN A 137 3.93 6.16 -14.10
N GLN A 138 3.75 5.46 -12.97
CA GLN A 138 4.40 4.17 -12.75
C GLN A 138 3.42 2.98 -12.86
N PHE A 139 2.15 3.15 -12.47
CA PHE A 139 1.20 2.04 -12.41
C PHE A 139 0.21 2.03 -13.58
N LEU A 140 -0.42 3.16 -13.90
CA LEU A 140 -1.44 3.22 -14.94
C LEU A 140 -0.94 2.78 -16.33
N PRO A 141 0.29 3.06 -16.79
CA PRO A 141 0.73 2.60 -18.10
C PRO A 141 0.70 1.07 -18.27
N ALA A 142 0.94 0.32 -17.20
CA ALA A 142 0.83 -1.14 -17.20
C ALA A 142 -0.64 -1.59 -17.06
N LEU A 143 -1.40 -0.97 -16.16
CA LEU A 143 -2.80 -1.32 -15.91
C LEU A 143 -3.70 -1.09 -17.13
N ARG A 144 -3.46 -0.04 -17.90
CA ARG A 144 -4.20 0.25 -19.15
C ARG A 144 -4.02 -0.79 -20.25
N LYS A 145 -3.00 -1.65 -20.14
CA LYS A 145 -2.80 -2.80 -21.05
C LYS A 145 -3.66 -4.00 -20.68
N ILE A 146 -4.31 -4.00 -19.53
CA ILE A 146 -5.24 -5.06 -19.13
C ILE A 146 -6.45 -5.02 -20.07
N PRO A 147 -6.84 -6.16 -20.68
CA PRO A 147 -8.02 -6.21 -21.54
C PRO A 147 -9.26 -5.65 -20.82
N HIS A 148 -10.10 -4.98 -21.58
CA HIS A 148 -11.34 -4.39 -21.06
C HIS A 148 -11.17 -3.26 -20.03
N TRP A 149 -9.98 -2.71 -19.86
CA TRP A 149 -9.73 -1.62 -18.92
C TRP A 149 -10.71 -0.47 -19.07
N ASN A 150 -11.00 -0.05 -20.32
CA ASN A 150 -11.89 1.07 -20.59
C ASN A 150 -13.38 0.77 -20.31
N GLU A 151 -13.74 -0.50 -20.18
CA GLU A 151 -15.08 -0.94 -19.82
C GLU A 151 -15.28 -1.04 -18.30
N MET A 152 -14.18 -0.96 -17.54
CA MET A 152 -14.22 -1.03 -16.08
C MET A 152 -14.66 0.30 -15.49
N SER A 153 -15.48 0.24 -14.46
CA SER A 153 -15.83 1.40 -13.61
C SER A 153 -14.63 1.90 -12.81
N ASP A 154 -14.77 3.07 -12.17
CA ASP A 154 -13.76 3.60 -11.25
C ASP A 154 -13.48 2.63 -10.09
N GLY A 155 -14.51 1.96 -9.56
CA GLY A 155 -14.36 0.96 -8.50
C GLY A 155 -13.50 -0.24 -8.93
N LYS A 156 -13.73 -0.77 -10.14
CA LYS A 156 -12.95 -1.87 -10.70
C LYS A 156 -11.49 -1.46 -10.99
N ARG A 157 -11.31 -0.32 -11.67
CA ARG A 157 -9.96 0.24 -11.94
C ARG A 157 -9.22 0.56 -10.64
N GLY A 158 -9.94 1.11 -9.65
CA GLY A 158 -9.39 1.43 -8.33
C GLY A 158 -8.93 0.21 -7.55
N ALA A 159 -9.69 -0.88 -7.59
CA ALA A 159 -9.29 -2.16 -6.99
C ALA A 159 -7.98 -2.67 -7.60
N LEU A 160 -7.86 -2.65 -8.94
CA LEU A 160 -6.64 -3.07 -9.62
C LEU A 160 -5.46 -2.12 -9.36
N LEU A 161 -5.71 -0.81 -9.22
CA LEU A 161 -4.66 0.15 -8.86
C LEU A 161 -4.13 -0.12 -7.44
N SER A 162 -5.00 -0.34 -6.45
CA SER A 162 -4.59 -0.71 -5.09
C SER A 162 -3.83 -2.04 -5.08
N PHE A 163 -4.31 -3.04 -5.83
CA PHE A 163 -3.66 -4.33 -5.98
C PHE A 163 -2.26 -4.19 -6.59
N ALA A 164 -2.14 -3.43 -7.68
CA ALA A 164 -0.86 -3.15 -8.34
C ALA A 164 0.11 -2.38 -7.43
N TYR A 165 -0.40 -1.40 -6.70
CA TYR A 165 0.42 -0.63 -5.74
C TYR A 165 1.05 -1.53 -4.69
N ASN A 166 0.31 -2.53 -4.22
CA ASN A 166 0.76 -3.49 -3.24
C ASN A 166 1.65 -4.59 -3.81
N LEU A 167 1.35 -5.14 -5.00
CA LEU A 167 2.00 -6.33 -5.55
C LEU A 167 2.88 -6.07 -6.77
N GLY A 168 2.88 -4.84 -7.27
CA GLY A 168 3.64 -4.42 -8.44
C GLY A 168 2.75 -4.25 -9.68
N ALA A 169 3.10 -3.25 -10.52
CA ALA A 169 2.35 -2.93 -11.74
C ALA A 169 2.37 -4.06 -12.80
N GLY A 170 3.34 -4.95 -12.72
CA GLY A 170 3.50 -6.08 -13.65
C GLY A 170 2.74 -7.34 -13.27
N PHE A 171 1.77 -7.29 -12.36
CA PHE A 171 1.04 -8.47 -11.94
C PHE A 171 0.28 -9.15 -13.09
N TYR A 172 -0.33 -8.38 -13.99
CA TYR A 172 -1.06 -8.92 -15.13
C TYR A 172 -0.10 -9.59 -16.10
N GLY A 173 -0.28 -10.91 -16.29
CA GLY A 173 0.61 -11.74 -17.10
C GLY A 173 1.88 -12.25 -16.39
N GLY A 174 2.08 -11.92 -15.12
CA GLY A 174 3.19 -12.43 -14.31
C GLY A 174 2.95 -13.87 -13.85
N ASP A 175 4.02 -14.66 -13.71
CA ASP A 175 3.98 -16.10 -13.44
C ASP A 175 3.19 -16.50 -12.20
N ASN A 176 3.20 -15.66 -11.15
CA ASN A 176 2.48 -15.93 -9.91
C ASN A 176 1.04 -15.39 -9.90
N PHE A 177 0.56 -14.81 -11.03
CA PHE A 177 -0.71 -14.12 -11.14
C PHE A 177 -1.66 -14.75 -12.17
N ASN A 178 -1.50 -16.05 -12.45
CA ASN A 178 -2.26 -16.75 -13.48
C ASN A 178 -3.77 -16.69 -13.29
N THR A 179 -4.26 -16.83 -12.04
CA THR A 179 -5.71 -16.83 -11.77
C THR A 179 -6.31 -15.46 -12.08
N ILE A 180 -5.80 -14.39 -11.49
CA ILE A 180 -6.34 -13.04 -11.73
C ILE A 180 -6.18 -12.61 -13.19
N THR A 181 -5.06 -12.94 -13.83
CA THR A 181 -4.82 -12.68 -15.25
C THR A 181 -5.87 -13.35 -16.12
N LYS A 182 -6.18 -14.63 -15.87
CA LYS A 182 -7.22 -15.38 -16.61
C LYS A 182 -8.58 -14.73 -16.45
N ARG A 183 -9.00 -14.37 -15.19
CA ARG A 183 -10.29 -13.75 -14.92
C ARG A 183 -10.45 -12.42 -15.65
N LEU A 184 -9.43 -11.56 -15.60
CA LEU A 184 -9.43 -10.26 -16.28
C LEU A 184 -9.45 -10.42 -17.81
N LYS A 185 -8.64 -11.34 -18.38
CA LYS A 185 -8.56 -11.59 -19.81
C LYS A 185 -9.90 -12.06 -20.38
N ASN A 186 -10.57 -12.97 -19.67
CA ASN A 186 -11.82 -13.58 -20.12
C ASN A 186 -13.07 -12.79 -19.71
N LYS A 187 -12.93 -11.62 -19.09
CA LYS A 187 -14.06 -10.82 -18.58
C LYS A 187 -14.93 -11.58 -17.55
N GLU A 188 -14.31 -12.50 -16.81
CA GLU A 188 -14.95 -13.26 -15.73
C GLU A 188 -15.04 -12.40 -14.46
N TRP A 189 -15.71 -11.25 -14.57
CA TRP A 189 -15.65 -10.18 -13.57
C TRP A 189 -16.23 -10.55 -12.21
N ASP A 190 -17.25 -11.40 -12.17
CA ASP A 190 -17.83 -11.88 -10.91
C ASP A 190 -16.85 -12.72 -10.08
N GLN A 191 -15.82 -13.27 -10.72
CA GLN A 191 -14.80 -14.11 -10.09
C GLN A 191 -13.51 -13.32 -9.73
N VAL A 192 -13.43 -12.05 -10.10
CA VAL A 192 -12.25 -11.22 -9.80
C VAL A 192 -12.08 -10.97 -8.29
N PRO A 193 -13.13 -10.68 -7.50
CA PRO A 193 -12.97 -10.53 -6.05
C PRO A 193 -12.35 -11.75 -5.37
N ASP A 194 -12.77 -12.95 -5.74
CA ASP A 194 -12.21 -14.19 -5.20
C ASP A 194 -10.78 -14.41 -5.67
N ALA A 195 -10.48 -14.06 -6.92
CA ALA A 195 -9.12 -14.11 -7.44
C ALA A 195 -8.19 -13.13 -6.71
N LEU A 196 -8.63 -11.90 -6.40
CA LEU A 196 -7.87 -10.96 -5.59
C LEU A 196 -7.57 -11.55 -4.20
N PHE A 197 -8.55 -12.21 -3.58
CA PHE A 197 -8.42 -12.76 -2.23
C PHE A 197 -7.37 -13.88 -2.11
N LEU A 198 -6.98 -14.52 -3.20
CA LEU A 198 -5.89 -15.50 -3.19
C LEU A 198 -4.53 -14.89 -2.79
N TYR A 199 -4.34 -13.58 -3.04
CA TYR A 199 -3.05 -12.89 -2.84
C TYR A 199 -2.95 -12.24 -1.44
N ARG A 200 -3.32 -12.97 -0.41
CA ARG A 200 -3.24 -12.56 1.00
C ARG A 200 -2.04 -13.13 1.74
N ASN A 201 -1.16 -13.88 1.05
CA ASN A 201 -0.01 -14.58 1.62
C ASN A 201 -0.39 -15.52 2.78
N PRO A 202 -1.16 -16.61 2.50
CA PRO A 202 -1.68 -17.50 3.55
C PRO A 202 -0.58 -18.09 4.44
N GLY A 203 -0.84 -18.19 5.74
CA GLY A 203 0.10 -18.74 6.72
C GLY A 203 1.20 -17.77 7.15
N SER A 204 1.22 -16.54 6.63
CA SER A 204 2.15 -15.50 7.07
C SER A 204 1.53 -14.62 8.16
N ASN A 205 2.36 -13.96 8.94
CA ASN A 205 1.91 -12.97 9.94
C ASN A 205 1.28 -11.70 9.32
N VAL A 206 1.48 -11.45 8.02
CA VAL A 206 0.84 -10.36 7.29
C VAL A 206 -0.49 -10.77 6.65
N GLU A 207 -0.89 -12.04 6.76
CA GLU A 207 -2.11 -12.56 6.12
C GLU A 207 -3.36 -11.77 6.51
N ALA A 208 -3.54 -11.48 7.79
CA ALA A 208 -4.72 -10.77 8.28
C ALA A 208 -4.86 -9.37 7.66
N GLY A 209 -3.77 -8.61 7.59
CA GLY A 209 -3.72 -7.29 6.96
C GLY A 209 -3.97 -7.36 5.45
N LEU A 210 -3.31 -8.30 4.77
CA LEU A 210 -3.51 -8.52 3.33
C LEU A 210 -4.92 -9.01 3.01
N ALA A 211 -5.51 -9.89 3.84
CA ALA A 211 -6.88 -10.35 3.66
C ALA A 211 -7.90 -9.20 3.75
N ARG A 212 -7.71 -8.26 4.71
CA ARG A 212 -8.55 -7.05 4.80
C ARG A 212 -8.41 -6.19 3.54
N ARG A 213 -7.19 -5.97 3.06
CA ARG A 213 -6.94 -5.21 1.83
C ARG A 213 -7.59 -5.87 0.61
N ARG A 214 -7.38 -7.16 0.41
CA ARG A 214 -8.01 -7.92 -0.69
C ARG A 214 -9.54 -7.88 -0.62
N LYS A 215 -10.11 -7.95 0.59
CA LYS A 215 -11.56 -7.82 0.78
C LYS A 215 -12.06 -6.44 0.40
N ALA A 216 -11.42 -5.37 0.84
CA ALA A 216 -11.77 -4.00 0.48
C ALA A 216 -11.66 -3.74 -1.04
N GLU A 217 -10.64 -4.27 -1.69
CA GLU A 217 -10.48 -4.23 -3.15
C GLU A 217 -11.61 -5.01 -3.84
N GLY A 218 -11.97 -6.20 -3.35
CA GLY A 218 -13.10 -6.97 -3.87
C GLY A 218 -14.44 -6.26 -3.71
N GLU A 219 -14.67 -5.57 -2.60
CA GLU A 219 -15.86 -4.74 -2.37
C GLU A 219 -15.91 -3.52 -3.29
N SER A 220 -14.78 -2.84 -3.50
CA SER A 220 -14.66 -1.77 -4.48
C SER A 220 -14.98 -2.26 -5.90
N TRP A 221 -14.50 -3.44 -6.25
CA TRP A 221 -14.78 -4.08 -7.53
C TRP A 221 -16.29 -4.31 -7.76
N LYS A 222 -17.00 -4.80 -6.73
CA LYS A 222 -18.44 -5.12 -6.79
C LYS A 222 -19.34 -3.89 -6.86
N LYS A 223 -18.90 -2.76 -6.29
CA LYS A 223 -19.68 -1.50 -6.25
C LYS A 223 -19.64 -0.71 -7.56
N GLY A 224 -18.83 -1.08 -8.47
CA GLY A 224 -18.70 -0.50 -9.80
C GLY A 224 -19.04 -1.49 -10.88
#